data_61c34e003e3955b1fdbf1154a8338855
#
_entry.id   61c34e003e3955b1fdbf1154a8338855
#
_cell.length_a   1.000
_cell.length_b   1.000
_cell.length_c   1.000
_cell.angle_alpha   90.00
_cell.angle_beta   90.00
_cell.angle_gamma   90.00
#
_symmetry.space_group_name_H-M   'P 1'
#
loop_
_entity.id
_entity.type
_entity.pdbx_description
1 polymer ?
#
loop_
_entity_poly.entity_id
_entity_poly.type
_entity_poly.pdbx_seq_one_letter_code
_entity_poly.pdbx_strand_id
1 'polypeptide(L)'
;MKNTGITYTSAERSPVILPEMAELLPPLSAEQLDALEADLIKNGCYAPIIVNEDMVIIDGHNRQAMCEKHGLPYTMAVFSFEDLLEAKQWALDTQKGRRNLEKWELGKIALKLKPEIEAKARANQGTRTDLSATLPESSDAVDTRKELAEAVGLGERTMGKVMQIDENAPEAIKEALDKKELSINKGYDLTRQLQEVPEDQREQAAAELLEYEKAKKELKQQEAEIDRRGKVANIFCKAYEKAALLTATEENVRCWTDGTRMTQEELQDTVKESREIARVFAAIADIIEQKILPADWRNSDHTDDAPDEVAS
;
A
#
# COMPACT_ATOMS: atom_id res chain seq x y z
N MET A 1 24.34 0.37 -19.21
CA MET A 1 23.26 0.51 -20.22
C MET A 1 23.50 1.67 -21.16
N LYS A 2 23.31 1.49 -22.49
CA LYS A 2 23.50 2.51 -23.52
C LYS A 2 22.41 2.38 -24.60
N ASN A 3 21.75 3.47 -24.96
CA ASN A 3 20.85 3.48 -26.12
C ASN A 3 21.71 3.44 -27.39
N THR A 4 21.48 2.45 -28.24
CA THR A 4 22.25 2.29 -29.50
C THR A 4 21.76 3.24 -30.62
N GLY A 5 20.58 3.82 -30.48
CA GLY A 5 19.89 4.60 -31.52
C GLY A 5 19.27 3.72 -32.64
N ILE A 6 19.39 2.40 -32.54
CA ILE A 6 18.81 1.46 -33.51
C ILE A 6 17.36 1.19 -33.14
N THR A 7 16.47 1.20 -34.13
CA THR A 7 15.05 0.85 -33.97
C THR A 7 14.64 -0.14 -35.07
N TYR A 8 13.75 -1.05 -34.71
CA TYR A 8 13.12 -1.97 -35.65
C TYR A 8 11.59 -1.91 -35.50
N THR A 9 10.88 -2.23 -36.53
CA THR A 9 9.44 -2.45 -36.50
C THR A 9 9.15 -3.94 -36.33
N SER A 10 7.93 -4.26 -35.86
CA SER A 10 7.44 -5.64 -35.73
C SER A 10 7.39 -6.40 -37.09
N ALA A 11 7.39 -5.70 -38.22
CA ALA A 11 7.45 -6.28 -39.56
C ALA A 11 8.88 -6.64 -39.97
N GLU A 12 9.90 -5.97 -39.44
CA GLU A 12 11.32 -6.21 -39.80
C GLU A 12 11.97 -7.29 -38.97
N ARG A 13 11.63 -7.32 -37.67
CA ARG A 13 12.19 -8.32 -36.74
C ARG A 13 11.17 -8.73 -35.68
N SER A 14 11.27 -9.96 -35.23
CA SER A 14 10.50 -10.48 -34.10
C SER A 14 11.34 -10.42 -32.82
N PRO A 15 10.78 -9.98 -31.69
CA PRO A 15 11.49 -10.00 -30.43
C PRO A 15 11.54 -11.42 -29.86
N VAL A 16 12.50 -11.62 -28.94
CA VAL A 16 12.69 -12.87 -28.19
C VAL A 16 12.16 -12.65 -26.76
N ILE A 17 11.32 -13.55 -26.28
CA ILE A 17 10.84 -13.55 -24.90
C ILE A 17 11.74 -14.46 -24.08
N LEU A 18 12.45 -13.90 -23.11
CA LEU A 18 13.20 -14.65 -22.13
C LEU A 18 12.34 -14.80 -20.85
N PRO A 19 12.00 -16.03 -20.42
CA PRO A 19 11.12 -16.24 -19.26
C PRO A 19 11.55 -15.47 -18.01
N GLU A 20 12.86 -15.46 -17.73
CA GLU A 20 13.44 -14.74 -16.58
C GLU A 20 13.19 -13.23 -16.61
N MET A 21 13.08 -12.63 -17.79
CA MET A 21 12.73 -11.21 -17.94
C MET A 21 11.22 -10.99 -17.87
N ALA A 22 10.44 -11.87 -18.49
CA ALA A 22 8.98 -11.77 -18.49
C ALA A 22 8.38 -11.94 -17.09
N GLU A 23 8.96 -12.81 -16.28
CA GLU A 23 8.53 -13.12 -14.92
C GLU A 23 9.21 -12.27 -13.84
N LEU A 24 10.14 -11.38 -14.20
CA LEU A 24 10.90 -10.58 -13.24
C LEU A 24 9.97 -9.74 -12.35
N LEU A 25 8.99 -9.09 -12.95
CA LEU A 25 8.04 -8.21 -12.28
C LEU A 25 6.70 -8.91 -12.04
N PRO A 26 5.96 -8.53 -11.00
CA PRO A 26 4.62 -9.02 -10.78
C PRO A 26 3.72 -8.74 -12.01
N PRO A 27 2.77 -9.63 -12.34
CA PRO A 27 1.82 -9.37 -13.41
C PRO A 27 0.98 -8.13 -13.12
N LEU A 28 0.47 -7.51 -14.19
CA LEU A 28 -0.52 -6.45 -14.07
C LEU A 28 -1.84 -7.01 -13.54
N SER A 29 -2.60 -6.19 -12.80
CA SER A 29 -3.98 -6.56 -12.45
C SER A 29 -4.86 -6.63 -13.71
N ALA A 30 -6.00 -7.34 -13.62
CA ALA A 30 -6.94 -7.41 -14.72
C ALA A 30 -7.37 -6.01 -15.21
N GLU A 31 -7.67 -5.11 -14.27
CA GLU A 31 -8.04 -3.71 -14.58
C GLU A 31 -6.92 -2.95 -15.30
N GLN A 32 -5.66 -3.18 -14.91
CA GLN A 32 -4.50 -2.56 -15.56
C GLN A 32 -4.28 -3.13 -16.96
N LEU A 33 -4.50 -4.44 -17.16
CA LEU A 33 -4.42 -5.08 -18.47
C LEU A 33 -5.51 -4.57 -19.40
N ASP A 34 -6.75 -4.49 -18.92
CA ASP A 34 -7.89 -3.97 -19.69
C ASP A 34 -7.67 -2.50 -20.10
N ALA A 35 -7.16 -1.68 -19.19
CA ALA A 35 -6.84 -0.29 -19.47
C ALA A 35 -5.72 -0.15 -20.51
N LEU A 36 -4.68 -0.98 -20.43
CA LEU A 36 -3.59 -1.02 -21.40
C LEU A 36 -4.08 -1.47 -22.77
N GLU A 37 -4.91 -2.52 -22.82
CA GLU A 37 -5.50 -3.04 -24.05
C GLU A 37 -6.36 -1.98 -24.75
N ALA A 38 -7.24 -1.30 -24.00
CA ALA A 38 -8.08 -0.23 -24.53
C ALA A 38 -7.26 0.95 -25.08
N ASP A 39 -6.16 1.33 -24.38
CA ASP A 39 -5.28 2.40 -24.84
C ASP A 39 -4.56 2.02 -26.14
N LEU A 40 -4.02 0.80 -26.23
CA LEU A 40 -3.33 0.30 -27.43
C LEU A 40 -4.28 0.21 -28.65
N ILE A 41 -5.51 -0.24 -28.45
CA ILE A 41 -6.51 -0.31 -29.54
C ILE A 41 -6.87 1.10 -30.03
N LYS A 42 -7.01 2.06 -29.11
CA LYS A 42 -7.42 3.42 -29.43
C LYS A 42 -6.29 4.26 -30.05
N ASN A 43 -5.11 4.19 -29.49
CA ASN A 43 -4.01 5.12 -29.75
C ASN A 43 -2.82 4.44 -30.47
N GLY A 44 -2.82 3.12 -30.62
CA GLY A 44 -1.68 2.34 -31.12
C GLY A 44 -0.55 2.23 -30.10
N CYS A 45 0.50 1.49 -30.43
CA CYS A 45 1.69 1.32 -29.58
C CYS A 45 2.69 2.47 -29.84
N TYR A 46 2.45 3.60 -29.21
CA TYR A 46 3.31 4.80 -29.37
C TYR A 46 4.63 4.73 -28.56
N ALA A 47 4.68 3.94 -27.48
CA ALA A 47 5.89 3.75 -26.70
C ALA A 47 6.63 2.49 -27.20
N PRO A 48 7.93 2.60 -27.58
CA PRO A 48 8.65 1.45 -28.11
C PRO A 48 8.83 0.35 -27.05
N ILE A 49 8.91 -0.89 -27.51
CA ILE A 49 9.34 -2.03 -26.72
C ILE A 49 10.85 -1.96 -26.63
N ILE A 50 11.41 -2.12 -25.45
CA ILE A 50 12.85 -2.08 -25.25
C ILE A 50 13.40 -3.49 -25.37
N VAL A 51 14.37 -3.68 -26.27
CA VAL A 51 15.06 -4.95 -26.50
C VAL A 51 16.57 -4.76 -26.35
N ASN A 52 17.29 -5.86 -26.06
CA ASN A 52 18.74 -5.86 -26.15
C ASN A 52 19.23 -6.14 -27.59
N GLU A 53 20.55 -6.26 -27.79
CA GLU A 53 21.18 -6.52 -29.09
C GLU A 53 20.78 -7.91 -29.65
N ASP A 54 20.42 -8.87 -28.79
CA ASP A 54 19.92 -10.20 -29.18
C ASP A 54 18.41 -10.22 -29.38
N MET A 55 17.75 -9.04 -29.43
CA MET A 55 16.29 -8.87 -29.56
C MET A 55 15.49 -9.41 -28.38
N VAL A 56 16.11 -9.66 -27.23
CA VAL A 56 15.40 -10.06 -26.00
C VAL A 56 14.65 -8.87 -25.44
N ILE A 57 13.37 -9.04 -25.14
CA ILE A 57 12.55 -7.99 -24.52
C ILE A 57 13.03 -7.73 -23.09
N ILE A 58 13.38 -6.46 -22.81
CA ILE A 58 13.77 -5.99 -21.49
C ILE A 58 12.60 -5.24 -20.81
N ASP A 59 11.86 -4.42 -21.57
CA ASP A 59 10.61 -3.78 -21.11
C ASP A 59 9.56 -3.77 -22.20
N GLY A 60 8.31 -3.98 -21.82
CA GLY A 60 7.17 -3.91 -22.72
C GLY A 60 6.53 -5.23 -23.08
N HIS A 61 6.77 -6.34 -22.35
CA HIS A 61 6.17 -7.66 -22.59
C HIS A 61 4.64 -7.59 -22.75
N ASN A 62 3.95 -6.86 -21.86
CA ASN A 62 2.49 -6.73 -21.95
C ASN A 62 2.05 -5.95 -23.19
N ARG A 63 2.79 -4.89 -23.59
CA ARG A 63 2.52 -4.15 -24.81
C ARG A 63 2.69 -5.04 -26.06
N GLN A 64 3.79 -5.75 -26.10
CA GLN A 64 4.09 -6.69 -27.19
C GLN A 64 2.98 -7.76 -27.33
N ALA A 65 2.62 -8.42 -26.21
CA ALA A 65 1.58 -9.45 -26.21
C ALA A 65 0.21 -8.91 -26.68
N MET A 66 -0.18 -7.70 -26.24
CA MET A 66 -1.44 -7.07 -26.66
C MET A 66 -1.39 -6.64 -28.14
N CYS A 67 -0.26 -6.10 -28.60
CA CYS A 67 -0.09 -5.75 -30.00
C CYS A 67 -0.20 -6.98 -30.92
N GLU A 68 0.41 -8.09 -30.56
CA GLU A 68 0.29 -9.33 -31.32
C GLU A 68 -1.12 -9.90 -31.30
N LYS A 69 -1.79 -9.87 -30.14
CA LYS A 69 -3.19 -10.31 -29.99
C LYS A 69 -4.13 -9.57 -30.95
N HIS A 70 -3.91 -8.27 -31.16
CA HIS A 70 -4.76 -7.41 -31.98
C HIS A 70 -4.20 -7.08 -33.37
N GLY A 71 -3.03 -7.65 -33.73
CA GLY A 71 -2.39 -7.35 -35.00
C GLY A 71 -1.95 -5.89 -35.17
N LEU A 72 -1.62 -5.22 -34.05
CA LEU A 72 -1.18 -3.83 -34.04
C LEU A 72 0.33 -3.74 -34.30
N PRO A 73 0.79 -2.81 -35.13
CA PRO A 73 2.22 -2.59 -35.36
C PRO A 73 2.84 -1.96 -34.11
N TYR A 74 4.08 -2.33 -33.82
CA TYR A 74 4.88 -1.73 -32.75
C TYR A 74 6.33 -1.54 -33.19
N THR A 75 7.03 -0.65 -32.50
CA THR A 75 8.45 -0.40 -32.69
C THR A 75 9.25 -0.96 -31.53
N MET A 76 10.49 -1.37 -31.80
CA MET A 76 11.44 -1.85 -30.82
C MET A 76 12.67 -0.96 -30.82
N ALA A 77 13.10 -0.50 -29.66
CA ALA A 77 14.32 0.28 -29.49
C ALA A 77 15.40 -0.61 -28.88
N VAL A 78 16.58 -0.66 -29.52
CA VAL A 78 17.69 -1.51 -29.10
C VAL A 78 18.57 -0.78 -28.10
N PHE A 79 18.79 -1.42 -26.94
CA PHE A 79 19.68 -0.96 -25.89
C PHE A 79 20.78 -1.99 -25.66
N SER A 80 22.01 -1.51 -25.44
CA SER A 80 23.14 -2.35 -25.06
C SER A 80 23.27 -2.41 -23.55
N PHE A 81 23.40 -3.62 -23.02
CA PHE A 81 23.61 -3.91 -21.60
C PHE A 81 24.92 -4.71 -21.45
N GLU A 82 25.62 -4.49 -20.34
CA GLU A 82 26.87 -5.20 -20.04
C GLU A 82 26.61 -6.69 -19.78
N ASP A 83 25.55 -6.96 -19.01
CA ASP A 83 25.10 -8.33 -18.68
C ASP A 83 23.58 -8.38 -18.43
N LEU A 84 23.05 -9.56 -18.18
CA LEU A 84 21.66 -9.78 -17.89
C LEU A 84 21.24 -9.12 -16.55
N LEU A 85 22.15 -9.05 -15.58
CA LEU A 85 21.90 -8.40 -14.29
C LEU A 85 21.66 -6.89 -14.49
N GLU A 86 22.48 -6.22 -15.29
CA GLU A 86 22.26 -4.81 -15.61
C GLU A 86 20.91 -4.59 -16.30
N ALA A 87 20.52 -5.47 -17.22
CA ALA A 87 19.25 -5.42 -17.91
C ALA A 87 18.06 -5.59 -16.92
N LYS A 88 18.14 -6.55 -16.00
CA LYS A 88 17.13 -6.78 -14.95
C LYS A 88 17.03 -5.59 -13.98
N GLN A 89 18.15 -5.03 -13.55
CA GLN A 89 18.18 -3.85 -12.70
C GLN A 89 17.56 -2.63 -13.39
N TRP A 90 17.90 -2.40 -14.66
CA TRP A 90 17.32 -1.31 -15.42
C TRP A 90 15.81 -1.46 -15.59
N ALA A 91 15.33 -2.67 -15.91
CA ALA A 91 13.90 -2.96 -16.01
C ALA A 91 13.18 -2.67 -14.68
N LEU A 92 13.77 -3.07 -13.55
CA LEU A 92 13.23 -2.80 -12.22
C LEU A 92 13.19 -1.30 -11.92
N ASP A 93 14.28 -0.56 -12.17
CA ASP A 93 14.38 0.88 -11.86
C ASP A 93 13.37 1.71 -12.66
N THR A 94 13.17 1.37 -13.94
CA THR A 94 12.15 2.02 -14.78
C THR A 94 10.73 1.75 -14.29
N GLN A 95 10.48 0.64 -13.63
CA GLN A 95 9.15 0.27 -13.12
C GLN A 95 8.90 0.70 -11.68
N LYS A 96 9.94 0.90 -10.85
CA LYS A 96 9.79 1.42 -9.47
C LYS A 96 9.01 2.74 -9.42
N GLY A 97 9.26 3.64 -10.37
CA GLY A 97 8.54 4.91 -10.47
C GLY A 97 7.11 4.82 -11.04
N ARG A 98 6.77 3.72 -11.71
CA ARG A 98 5.47 3.51 -12.37
C ARG A 98 4.54 2.59 -11.61
N ARG A 99 5.10 1.72 -10.74
CA ARG A 99 4.36 0.76 -9.92
C ARG A 99 4.73 0.98 -8.47
N ASN A 100 3.73 1.10 -7.60
CA ASN A 100 3.93 1.12 -6.15
C ASN A 100 4.23 -0.30 -5.66
N LEU A 101 5.43 -0.81 -5.96
CA LEU A 101 5.88 -2.13 -5.50
C LEU A 101 6.06 -2.11 -3.98
N GLU A 102 5.45 -3.05 -3.30
CA GLU A 102 5.60 -3.19 -1.87
C GLU A 102 6.91 -3.89 -1.50
N LYS A 103 7.34 -3.72 -0.24
CA LYS A 103 8.61 -4.28 0.24
C LYS A 103 8.71 -5.79 0.06
N TRP A 104 7.60 -6.52 0.17
CA TRP A 104 7.56 -7.97 -0.07
C TRP A 104 7.76 -8.31 -1.55
N GLU A 105 7.11 -7.59 -2.45
CA GLU A 105 7.28 -7.75 -3.90
C GLU A 105 8.71 -7.42 -4.32
N LEU A 106 9.30 -6.33 -3.80
CA LEU A 106 10.71 -5.98 -4.02
C LEU A 106 11.65 -7.08 -3.51
N GLY A 107 11.34 -7.66 -2.35
CA GLY A 107 12.10 -8.79 -1.80
C GLY A 107 12.07 -10.01 -2.71
N LYS A 108 10.90 -10.39 -3.24
CA LYS A 108 10.79 -11.50 -4.21
C LYS A 108 11.56 -11.23 -5.51
N ILE A 109 11.54 -9.98 -5.99
CA ILE A 109 12.34 -9.59 -7.16
C ILE A 109 13.84 -9.72 -6.85
N ALA A 110 14.28 -9.29 -5.67
CA ALA A 110 15.67 -9.45 -5.26
C ALA A 110 16.10 -10.93 -5.25
N LEU A 111 15.24 -11.83 -4.76
CA LEU A 111 15.53 -13.27 -4.79
C LEU A 111 15.68 -13.82 -6.22
N LYS A 112 14.95 -13.28 -7.20
CA LYS A 112 15.11 -13.62 -8.61
C LYS A 112 16.42 -13.10 -9.23
N LEU A 113 17.04 -12.06 -8.63
CA LEU A 113 18.35 -11.54 -9.03
C LEU A 113 19.51 -12.30 -8.35
N LYS A 114 19.21 -13.14 -7.35
CA LYS A 114 20.23 -13.82 -6.54
C LYS A 114 21.22 -14.65 -7.36
N PRO A 115 20.79 -15.46 -8.36
CA PRO A 115 21.72 -16.28 -9.15
C PRO A 115 22.78 -15.44 -9.88
N GLU A 116 22.39 -14.33 -10.49
CA GLU A 116 23.30 -13.45 -11.24
C GLU A 116 24.24 -12.68 -10.30
N ILE A 117 23.73 -12.21 -9.17
CA ILE A 117 24.55 -11.53 -8.15
C ILE A 117 25.61 -12.49 -7.60
N GLU A 118 25.24 -13.74 -7.28
CA GLU A 118 26.17 -14.76 -6.83
C GLU A 118 27.18 -15.17 -7.92
N ALA A 119 26.75 -15.23 -9.19
CA ALA A 119 27.64 -15.51 -10.31
C ALA A 119 28.68 -14.40 -10.50
N LYS A 120 28.25 -13.14 -10.43
CA LYS A 120 29.14 -11.97 -10.50
C LYS A 120 30.13 -11.92 -9.33
N ALA A 121 29.65 -12.23 -8.12
CA ALA A 121 30.49 -12.34 -6.93
C ALA A 121 31.57 -13.41 -7.07
N ARG A 122 31.23 -14.60 -7.59
CA ARG A 122 32.18 -15.69 -7.85
C ARG A 122 33.20 -15.33 -8.93
N ALA A 123 32.79 -14.66 -10.01
CA ALA A 123 33.68 -14.20 -11.07
C ALA A 123 34.71 -13.19 -10.53
N ASN A 124 34.30 -12.28 -9.64
CA ASN A 124 35.19 -11.30 -9.02
C ASN A 124 36.16 -11.93 -8.00
N GLN A 125 35.81 -13.04 -7.35
CA GLN A 125 36.73 -13.78 -6.46
C GLN A 125 37.83 -14.52 -7.25
N GLY A 126 37.53 -15.00 -8.44
CA GLY A 126 38.50 -15.71 -9.28
C GLY A 126 39.63 -14.83 -9.86
N THR A 127 39.48 -13.52 -9.87
CA THR A 127 40.45 -12.58 -10.47
C THR A 127 41.55 -12.13 -9.48
N ARG A 128 41.46 -12.49 -8.19
CA ARG A 128 42.45 -12.13 -7.14
C ARG A 128 43.49 -13.21 -6.85
N THR A 129 44.00 -13.92 -7.84
CA THR A 129 45.02 -14.95 -7.64
C THR A 129 46.50 -14.46 -7.62
N ASP A 130 46.74 -13.16 -7.63
CA ASP A 130 48.09 -12.60 -7.54
C ASP A 130 48.24 -11.61 -6.36
N LEU A 131 48.33 -12.14 -5.15
CA LEU A 131 49.14 -11.52 -4.09
C LEU A 131 49.33 -12.53 -2.96
N SER A 132 50.54 -13.05 -2.91
CA SER A 132 51.06 -13.96 -1.85
C SER A 132 50.95 -13.34 -0.46
N ALA A 133 50.51 -14.17 0.46
CA ALA A 133 50.93 -14.30 1.84
C ALA A 133 51.16 -13.01 2.68
N THR A 134 50.41 -12.97 3.74
CA THR A 134 50.52 -12.13 4.96
C THR A 134 49.55 -10.96 5.03
N LEU A 135 48.28 -11.29 5.37
CA LEU A 135 47.47 -10.44 6.27
C LEU A 135 46.20 -11.23 6.68
N PRO A 136 45.60 -10.92 7.86
CA PRO A 136 44.63 -11.79 8.53
C PRO A 136 43.34 -11.90 7.71
N GLU A 137 42.67 -13.04 7.85
CA GLU A 137 41.36 -13.38 7.31
C GLU A 137 40.33 -12.28 7.62
N SER A 138 40.21 -11.29 6.73
CA SER A 138 38.94 -10.63 6.48
C SER A 138 38.49 -11.12 5.11
N SER A 139 37.78 -12.23 5.10
CA SER A 139 37.04 -12.65 3.94
C SER A 139 36.00 -11.54 3.67
N ASP A 140 36.24 -10.69 2.68
CA ASP A 140 35.19 -9.98 1.97
C ASP A 140 34.37 -11.05 1.20
N ALA A 141 33.76 -11.95 1.95
CA ALA A 141 32.65 -12.74 1.46
C ALA A 141 31.61 -11.72 1.06
N VAL A 142 31.33 -11.63 -0.25
CA VAL A 142 30.28 -10.79 -0.77
C VAL A 142 29.04 -11.07 0.05
N ASP A 143 28.58 -10.08 0.83
CA ASP A 143 27.36 -10.23 1.62
C ASP A 143 26.19 -10.18 0.65
N THR A 144 25.83 -11.35 0.09
CA THR A 144 24.74 -11.53 -0.88
C THR A 144 23.46 -10.84 -0.39
N ARG A 145 23.21 -10.84 0.91
CA ARG A 145 22.05 -10.14 1.50
C ARG A 145 22.13 -8.62 1.31
N LYS A 146 23.33 -8.05 1.47
CA LYS A 146 23.56 -6.62 1.30
C LYS A 146 23.38 -6.23 -0.17
N GLU A 147 23.99 -6.96 -1.09
CA GLU A 147 23.85 -6.69 -2.52
C GLU A 147 22.40 -6.84 -3.02
N LEU A 148 21.69 -7.88 -2.56
CA LEU A 148 20.27 -8.06 -2.85
C LEU A 148 19.42 -6.90 -2.31
N ALA A 149 19.71 -6.42 -1.10
CA ALA A 149 19.01 -5.32 -0.50
C ALA A 149 19.23 -4.00 -1.27
N GLU A 150 20.47 -3.73 -1.66
CA GLU A 150 20.86 -2.55 -2.45
C GLU A 150 20.23 -2.56 -3.84
N ALA A 151 20.23 -3.71 -4.53
CA ALA A 151 19.67 -3.85 -5.87
C ALA A 151 18.19 -3.43 -5.96
N VAL A 152 17.40 -3.69 -4.91
CA VAL A 152 15.97 -3.36 -4.88
C VAL A 152 15.63 -2.16 -3.99
N GLY A 153 16.62 -1.59 -3.29
CA GLY A 153 16.42 -0.45 -2.38
C GLY A 153 15.72 -0.83 -1.06
N LEU A 154 15.93 -2.05 -0.57
CA LEU A 154 15.47 -2.51 0.74
C LEU A 154 16.59 -2.37 1.77
N GLY A 155 16.22 -2.24 3.05
CA GLY A 155 17.20 -2.36 4.14
C GLY A 155 17.63 -3.82 4.31
N GLU A 156 18.91 -4.07 4.60
CA GLU A 156 19.50 -5.41 4.80
C GLU A 156 18.72 -6.28 5.80
N ARG A 157 18.25 -5.66 6.91
CA ARG A 157 17.43 -6.37 7.91
C ARG A 157 16.11 -6.88 7.34
N THR A 158 15.48 -6.09 6.46
CA THR A 158 14.23 -6.48 5.79
C THR A 158 14.51 -7.59 4.79
N MET A 159 15.58 -7.46 4.00
CA MET A 159 15.99 -8.48 3.05
C MET A 159 16.30 -9.81 3.75
N GLY A 160 16.99 -9.78 4.89
CA GLY A 160 17.25 -10.97 5.70
C GLY A 160 15.95 -11.68 6.15
N LYS A 161 14.90 -10.92 6.51
CA LYS A 161 13.59 -11.50 6.85
C LYS A 161 12.91 -12.11 5.62
N VAL A 162 12.96 -11.44 4.47
CA VAL A 162 12.42 -11.96 3.21
C VAL A 162 13.07 -13.29 2.85
N MET A 163 14.41 -13.37 2.90
CA MET A 163 15.14 -14.60 2.64
C MET A 163 14.74 -15.74 3.58
N GLN A 164 14.59 -15.46 4.88
CA GLN A 164 14.15 -16.45 5.87
C GLN A 164 12.72 -16.92 5.65
N ILE A 165 11.82 -16.03 5.24
CA ILE A 165 10.44 -16.39 4.88
C ILE A 165 10.45 -17.25 3.62
N ASP A 166 11.18 -16.85 2.58
CA ASP A 166 11.23 -17.58 1.33
C ASP A 166 11.73 -19.03 1.52
N GLU A 167 12.76 -19.19 2.34
CA GLU A 167 13.40 -20.49 2.58
C GLU A 167 12.58 -21.39 3.52
N ASN A 168 11.93 -20.83 4.56
CA ASN A 168 11.43 -21.62 5.68
C ASN A 168 9.90 -21.50 5.92
N ALA A 169 9.20 -20.57 5.28
CA ALA A 169 7.79 -20.37 5.50
C ALA A 169 6.94 -21.39 4.72
N PRO A 170 5.88 -21.94 5.33
CA PRO A 170 4.82 -22.61 4.62
C PRO A 170 4.18 -21.73 3.53
N GLU A 171 3.61 -22.36 2.50
CA GLU A 171 3.03 -21.65 1.37
C GLU A 171 1.88 -20.73 1.81
N ALA A 172 1.07 -21.14 2.77
CA ALA A 172 0.01 -20.31 3.34
C ALA A 172 0.49 -18.95 3.85
N ILE A 173 1.67 -18.88 4.47
CA ILE A 173 2.28 -17.60 4.92
C ILE A 173 2.73 -16.74 3.74
N LYS A 174 3.32 -17.35 2.70
CA LYS A 174 3.76 -16.64 1.48
C LYS A 174 2.56 -16.07 0.73
N GLU A 175 1.49 -16.84 0.58
CA GLU A 175 0.23 -16.37 -0.02
C GLU A 175 -0.41 -15.22 0.77
N ALA A 176 -0.41 -15.28 2.10
CA ALA A 176 -0.95 -14.22 2.94
C ALA A 176 -0.15 -12.91 2.80
N LEU A 177 1.18 -13.00 2.59
CA LEU A 177 2.02 -11.86 2.27
C LEU A 177 1.73 -11.31 0.87
N ASP A 178 1.51 -12.18 -0.12
CA ASP A 178 1.14 -11.80 -1.48
C ASP A 178 -0.21 -11.09 -1.55
N LYS A 179 -1.17 -11.55 -0.75
CA LYS A 179 -2.51 -10.94 -0.58
C LYS A 179 -2.48 -9.68 0.30
N LYS A 180 -1.32 -9.26 0.83
CA LYS A 180 -1.14 -8.11 1.73
C LYS A 180 -1.92 -8.23 3.06
N GLU A 181 -2.26 -9.45 3.45
CA GLU A 181 -2.93 -9.74 4.72
C GLU A 181 -1.96 -9.68 5.90
N LEU A 182 -0.67 -9.97 5.64
CA LEU A 182 0.42 -9.92 6.61
C LEU A 182 1.48 -8.88 6.25
N SER A 183 2.13 -8.33 7.27
CA SER A 183 3.39 -7.59 7.10
C SER A 183 4.59 -8.55 7.10
N ILE A 184 5.71 -8.16 6.47
CA ILE A 184 6.96 -8.95 6.47
C ILE A 184 7.40 -9.30 7.90
N ASN A 185 7.27 -8.36 8.85
CA ASN A 185 7.63 -8.62 10.24
C ASN A 185 6.78 -9.75 10.84
N LYS A 186 5.48 -9.68 10.62
CA LYS A 186 4.56 -10.70 11.15
C LYS A 186 4.76 -12.04 10.45
N GLY A 187 4.92 -12.05 9.11
CA GLY A 187 5.25 -13.26 8.36
C GLY A 187 6.53 -13.92 8.89
N TYR A 188 7.58 -13.14 9.14
CA TYR A 188 8.82 -13.64 9.73
C TYR A 188 8.63 -14.24 11.14
N ASP A 189 7.88 -13.55 11.99
CA ASP A 189 7.62 -14.02 13.36
C ASP A 189 6.83 -15.34 13.35
N LEU A 190 5.82 -15.47 12.47
CA LEU A 190 5.04 -16.71 12.30
C LEU A 190 5.93 -17.82 11.72
N THR A 191 6.77 -17.52 10.72
CA THR A 191 7.71 -18.50 10.15
C THR A 191 8.62 -19.07 11.25
N ARG A 192 9.14 -18.24 12.14
CA ARG A 192 9.97 -18.69 13.25
C ARG A 192 9.22 -19.58 14.23
N GLN A 193 7.99 -19.22 14.57
CA GLN A 193 7.13 -20.07 15.44
C GLN A 193 6.88 -21.44 14.81
N LEU A 194 6.64 -21.49 13.50
CA LEU A 194 6.37 -22.73 12.77
C LEU A 194 7.61 -23.60 12.59
N GLN A 195 8.84 -23.08 12.76
CA GLN A 195 10.04 -23.91 12.76
C GLN A 195 10.10 -24.89 13.97
N GLU A 196 9.41 -24.57 15.06
CA GLU A 196 9.29 -25.44 16.23
C GLU A 196 8.26 -26.59 16.04
N VAL A 197 7.44 -26.50 14.97
CA VAL A 197 6.40 -27.49 14.62
C VAL A 197 7.00 -28.52 13.65
N PRO A 198 6.66 -29.84 13.78
CA PRO A 198 7.04 -30.85 12.81
C PRO A 198 6.67 -30.47 11.38
N GLU A 199 7.54 -30.79 10.42
CA GLU A 199 7.43 -30.31 9.03
C GLU A 199 6.10 -30.69 8.36
N ASP A 200 5.62 -31.92 8.62
CA ASP A 200 4.36 -32.45 8.12
C ASP A 200 3.11 -31.75 8.66
N GLN A 201 3.23 -30.99 9.76
CA GLN A 201 2.13 -30.26 10.39
C GLN A 201 2.21 -28.75 10.19
N ARG A 202 3.30 -28.24 9.62
CA ARG A 202 3.54 -26.78 9.50
C ARG A 202 2.49 -26.07 8.66
N GLU A 203 2.02 -26.67 7.58
CA GLU A 203 1.04 -26.06 6.70
C GLU A 203 -0.32 -25.90 7.40
N GLN A 204 -0.77 -26.93 8.12
CA GLN A 204 -2.00 -26.85 8.92
C GLN A 204 -1.87 -25.83 10.06
N ALA A 205 -0.77 -25.86 10.79
CA ALA A 205 -0.50 -24.92 11.88
C ALA A 205 -0.42 -23.46 11.36
N ALA A 206 0.12 -23.26 10.15
CA ALA A 206 0.15 -21.95 9.51
C ALA A 206 -1.27 -21.43 9.21
N ALA A 207 -2.16 -22.26 8.67
CA ALA A 207 -3.53 -21.90 8.41
C ALA A 207 -4.28 -21.50 9.71
N GLU A 208 -4.13 -22.29 10.76
CA GLU A 208 -4.73 -22.00 12.07
C GLU A 208 -4.21 -20.69 12.68
N LEU A 209 -2.91 -20.44 12.58
CA LEU A 209 -2.30 -19.19 13.05
C LEU A 209 -2.79 -17.96 12.24
N LEU A 210 -2.98 -18.11 10.93
CA LEU A 210 -3.51 -17.05 10.08
C LEU A 210 -4.95 -16.69 10.44
N GLU A 211 -5.81 -17.70 10.66
CA GLU A 211 -7.18 -17.49 11.13
C GLU A 211 -7.21 -16.79 12.49
N TYR A 212 -6.35 -17.22 13.42
CA TYR A 212 -6.23 -16.59 14.73
C TYR A 212 -5.81 -15.11 14.61
N GLU A 213 -4.80 -14.80 13.81
CA GLU A 213 -4.35 -13.42 13.63
C GLU A 213 -5.41 -12.55 12.94
N LYS A 214 -6.18 -13.10 12.03
CA LYS A 214 -7.31 -12.42 11.38
C LYS A 214 -8.41 -12.11 12.40
N ALA A 215 -8.84 -13.09 13.17
CA ALA A 215 -9.84 -12.91 14.23
C ALA A 215 -9.39 -11.87 15.27
N LYS A 216 -8.12 -11.92 15.68
CA LYS A 216 -7.52 -10.95 16.60
C LYS A 216 -7.52 -9.52 16.04
N LYS A 217 -7.25 -9.35 14.75
CA LYS A 217 -7.29 -8.05 14.08
C LYS A 217 -8.72 -7.50 14.03
N GLU A 218 -9.69 -8.35 13.70
CA GLU A 218 -11.11 -8.00 13.66
C GLU A 218 -11.62 -7.60 15.06
N LEU A 219 -11.27 -8.36 16.10
CA LEU A 219 -11.63 -8.03 17.49
C LEU A 219 -11.08 -6.67 17.90
N LYS A 220 -9.79 -6.42 17.61
CA LYS A 220 -9.17 -5.10 17.90
C LYS A 220 -9.83 -3.95 17.17
N GLN A 221 -10.29 -4.17 15.92
CA GLN A 221 -11.03 -3.16 15.18
C GLN A 221 -12.41 -2.89 15.80
N GLN A 222 -13.11 -3.94 16.25
CA GLN A 222 -14.40 -3.82 16.94
C GLN A 222 -14.23 -3.07 18.27
N GLU A 223 -13.22 -3.39 19.07
CA GLU A 223 -12.92 -2.70 20.32
C GLU A 223 -12.62 -1.20 20.08
N ALA A 224 -11.83 -0.88 19.08
CA ALA A 224 -11.52 0.50 18.70
C ALA A 224 -12.77 1.27 18.25
N GLU A 225 -13.69 0.63 17.52
CA GLU A 225 -14.94 1.24 17.09
C GLU A 225 -15.89 1.46 18.27
N ILE A 226 -15.99 0.51 19.21
CA ILE A 226 -16.77 0.67 20.45
C ILE A 226 -16.24 1.85 21.27
N ASP A 227 -14.92 1.94 21.46
CA ASP A 227 -14.28 3.04 22.18
C ASP A 227 -14.55 4.40 21.48
N ARG A 228 -14.45 4.43 20.15
CA ARG A 228 -14.77 5.62 19.35
C ARG A 228 -16.23 6.05 19.53
N ARG A 229 -17.17 5.11 19.46
CA ARG A 229 -18.60 5.38 19.68
C ARG A 229 -18.87 5.90 21.09
N GLY A 230 -18.24 5.29 22.08
CA GLY A 230 -18.34 5.73 23.48
C GLY A 230 -17.83 7.16 23.69
N LYS A 231 -16.69 7.51 23.08
CA LYS A 231 -16.15 8.87 23.12
C LYS A 231 -17.10 9.89 22.47
N VAL A 232 -17.64 9.56 21.30
CA VAL A 232 -18.60 10.42 20.60
C VAL A 232 -19.85 10.61 21.45
N ALA A 233 -20.46 9.52 21.95
CA ALA A 233 -21.65 9.59 22.80
C ALA A 233 -21.41 10.48 24.04
N ASN A 234 -20.27 10.35 24.70
CA ASN A 234 -19.93 11.17 25.88
C ASN A 234 -19.82 12.67 25.53
N ILE A 235 -19.30 13.03 24.35
CA ILE A 235 -19.26 14.42 23.89
C ILE A 235 -20.68 14.97 23.74
N PHE A 236 -21.58 14.22 23.09
CA PHE A 236 -22.97 14.63 22.89
C PHE A 236 -23.71 14.76 24.24
N CYS A 237 -23.65 13.75 25.11
CA CYS A 237 -24.30 13.81 26.42
C CYS A 237 -23.84 15.03 27.21
N LYS A 238 -22.53 15.29 27.28
CA LYS A 238 -22.00 16.46 27.99
C LYS A 238 -22.43 17.81 27.38
N ALA A 239 -22.53 17.85 26.05
CA ALA A 239 -23.00 19.06 25.36
C ALA A 239 -24.47 19.33 25.69
N TYR A 240 -25.33 18.29 25.63
CA TYR A 240 -26.76 18.43 25.99
C TYR A 240 -26.96 18.76 27.46
N GLU A 241 -26.24 18.09 28.38
CA GLU A 241 -26.28 18.41 29.81
C GLU A 241 -25.98 19.89 30.10
N LYS A 242 -24.91 20.40 29.45
CA LYS A 242 -24.52 21.81 29.60
C LYS A 242 -25.53 22.78 28.96
N ALA A 243 -26.02 22.44 27.76
CA ALA A 243 -27.00 23.27 27.06
C ALA A 243 -28.31 23.37 27.83
N ALA A 244 -28.74 22.26 28.45
CA ALA A 244 -29.96 22.24 29.28
C ALA A 244 -29.90 23.14 30.52
N LEU A 245 -28.70 23.49 31.01
CA LEU A 245 -28.48 24.40 32.10
C LEU A 245 -28.49 25.90 31.70
N LEU A 246 -28.46 26.17 30.38
CA LEU A 246 -28.42 27.55 29.89
C LEU A 246 -29.83 28.13 29.84
N THR A 247 -30.03 29.22 30.53
CA THR A 247 -31.23 30.03 30.43
C THR A 247 -30.88 31.36 29.76
N ALA A 248 -31.29 31.49 28.48
CA ALA A 248 -30.95 32.66 27.66
C ALA A 248 -31.84 33.88 27.95
N THR A 249 -31.81 34.37 29.17
CA THR A 249 -32.41 35.66 29.53
C THR A 249 -31.42 36.81 29.32
N GLU A 250 -31.92 38.01 29.09
CA GLU A 250 -31.07 39.20 28.96
C GLU A 250 -30.19 39.40 30.20
N GLU A 251 -30.74 39.19 31.39
CA GLU A 251 -30.02 39.29 32.65
C GLU A 251 -28.85 38.30 32.74
N ASN A 252 -29.09 37.02 32.43
CA ASN A 252 -28.06 36.00 32.45
C ASN A 252 -26.96 36.25 31.41
N VAL A 253 -27.35 36.70 30.22
CA VAL A 253 -26.37 37.05 29.16
C VAL A 253 -25.54 38.26 29.60
N ARG A 254 -26.15 39.30 30.17
CA ARG A 254 -25.42 40.45 30.73
C ARG A 254 -24.48 40.04 31.86
N CYS A 255 -24.92 39.23 32.81
CA CYS A 255 -24.10 38.74 33.90
C CYS A 255 -22.84 37.99 33.35
N TRP A 256 -23.01 37.22 32.29
CA TRP A 256 -21.90 36.51 31.65
C TRP A 256 -20.94 37.48 30.95
N THR A 257 -21.46 38.35 30.06
CA THR A 257 -20.62 39.24 29.25
C THR A 257 -19.90 40.29 30.07
N ASP A 258 -20.59 40.86 31.06
CA ASP A 258 -20.03 41.86 31.98
C ASP A 258 -19.07 41.22 33.00
N GLY A 259 -19.42 40.01 33.48
CA GLY A 259 -18.58 39.24 34.42
C GLY A 259 -17.25 38.81 33.79
N THR A 260 -17.23 38.50 32.51
CA THR A 260 -16.02 38.13 31.73
C THR A 260 -15.32 39.35 31.11
N ARG A 261 -15.93 40.55 31.21
CA ARG A 261 -15.40 41.81 30.65
C ARG A 261 -15.06 41.71 29.16
N MET A 262 -15.97 41.11 28.38
CA MET A 262 -15.77 40.92 26.93
C MET A 262 -15.64 42.27 26.21
N THR A 263 -14.66 42.31 25.31
CA THR A 263 -14.51 43.44 24.38
C THR A 263 -15.59 43.38 23.29
N GLN A 264 -15.73 44.48 22.54
CA GLN A 264 -16.69 44.54 21.45
C GLN A 264 -16.41 43.47 20.34
N GLU A 265 -15.16 43.16 20.08
CA GLU A 265 -14.75 42.14 19.14
C GLU A 265 -15.12 40.73 19.65
N GLU A 266 -14.82 40.44 20.92
CA GLU A 266 -15.20 39.16 21.55
C GLU A 266 -16.70 38.96 21.59
N LEU A 267 -17.48 40.02 21.82
CA LEU A 267 -18.95 39.97 21.75
C LEU A 267 -19.46 39.63 20.35
N GLN A 268 -18.85 40.22 19.30
CA GLN A 268 -19.21 39.91 17.92
C GLN A 268 -18.86 38.46 17.55
N ASP A 269 -17.74 37.96 17.99
CA ASP A 269 -17.32 36.56 17.75
C ASP A 269 -18.20 35.60 18.53
N THR A 270 -18.53 35.89 19.77
CA THR A 270 -19.50 35.12 20.58
C THR A 270 -20.88 35.01 19.91
N VAL A 271 -21.35 36.08 19.24
CA VAL A 271 -22.60 36.01 18.45
C VAL A 271 -22.48 35.06 17.28
N LYS A 272 -21.36 35.08 16.55
CA LYS A 272 -21.11 34.16 15.43
C LYS A 272 -21.06 32.71 15.89
N GLU A 273 -20.28 32.45 16.95
CA GLU A 273 -20.15 31.11 17.56
C GLU A 273 -21.48 30.58 18.07
N SER A 274 -22.27 31.40 18.77
CA SER A 274 -23.61 31.02 19.26
C SER A 274 -24.54 30.63 18.12
N ARG A 275 -24.51 31.37 17.00
CA ARG A 275 -25.29 31.02 15.80
C ARG A 275 -24.83 29.73 15.16
N GLU A 276 -23.53 29.47 15.15
CA GLU A 276 -22.97 28.22 14.61
C GLU A 276 -23.35 27.01 15.48
N ILE A 277 -23.26 27.15 16.79
CA ILE A 277 -23.70 26.12 17.74
C ILE A 277 -25.22 25.82 17.54
N ALA A 278 -26.06 26.86 17.37
CA ALA A 278 -27.48 26.65 17.09
C ALA A 278 -27.71 25.86 15.78
N ARG A 279 -26.95 26.15 14.73
CA ARG A 279 -27.02 25.37 13.49
C ARG A 279 -26.61 23.90 13.68
N VAL A 280 -25.60 23.63 14.50
CA VAL A 280 -25.19 22.27 14.82
C VAL A 280 -26.29 21.50 15.52
N PHE A 281 -26.92 22.11 16.54
CA PHE A 281 -28.05 21.48 17.25
C PHE A 281 -29.28 21.27 16.34
N ALA A 282 -29.60 22.22 15.46
CA ALA A 282 -30.65 22.03 14.44
C ALA A 282 -30.33 20.86 13.50
N ALA A 283 -29.08 20.78 12.98
CA ALA A 283 -28.67 19.67 12.13
C ALA A 283 -28.71 18.31 12.84
N ILE A 284 -28.44 18.27 14.15
CA ILE A 284 -28.59 17.05 14.96
C ILE A 284 -30.04 16.62 15.00
N ALA A 285 -30.96 17.56 15.26
CA ALA A 285 -32.40 17.29 15.28
C ALA A 285 -32.88 16.75 13.94
N ASP A 286 -32.52 17.41 12.83
CA ASP A 286 -32.83 16.95 11.47
C ASP A 286 -32.34 15.53 11.17
N ILE A 287 -31.10 15.18 11.60
CA ILE A 287 -30.55 13.83 11.42
C ILE A 287 -31.35 12.81 12.24
N ILE A 288 -31.69 13.14 13.48
CA ILE A 288 -32.48 12.25 14.34
C ILE A 288 -33.85 12.01 13.69
N GLU A 289 -34.56 13.07 13.32
CA GLU A 289 -35.88 12.96 12.71
C GLU A 289 -35.89 12.21 11.39
N GLN A 290 -34.95 12.52 10.51
CA GLN A 290 -34.94 11.97 9.15
C GLN A 290 -34.32 10.59 9.02
N LYS A 291 -33.34 10.22 9.88
CA LYS A 291 -32.53 9.02 9.68
C LYS A 291 -32.59 8.03 10.83
N ILE A 292 -32.87 8.46 12.03
CA ILE A 292 -32.79 7.62 13.23
C ILE A 292 -34.15 7.21 13.73
N LEU A 293 -35.12 8.14 13.77
CA LEU A 293 -36.46 7.81 14.20
C LEU A 293 -37.18 6.86 13.25
N PRO A 294 -37.98 5.92 13.81
CA PRO A 294 -38.80 5.01 12.99
C PRO A 294 -39.79 5.77 12.08
N ALA A 295 -40.15 5.16 10.96
CA ALA A 295 -41.00 5.81 9.96
C ALA A 295 -42.42 6.13 10.47
N ASP A 296 -42.95 5.32 11.38
CA ASP A 296 -44.25 5.52 12.06
C ASP A 296 -44.23 6.77 12.98
N TRP A 297 -43.12 7.00 13.66
CA TRP A 297 -42.98 8.21 14.47
C TRP A 297 -42.88 9.48 13.62
N ARG A 298 -42.23 9.41 12.46
CA ARG A 298 -42.09 10.57 11.54
C ARG A 298 -43.40 11.05 10.95
N ASN A 299 -44.40 10.18 10.88
CA ASN A 299 -45.71 10.46 10.28
C ASN A 299 -46.79 10.78 11.33
N SER A 300 -46.49 10.71 12.64
CA SER A 300 -47.39 11.15 13.70
C SER A 300 -47.22 12.66 13.92
N ASP A 301 -48.29 13.39 13.80
CA ASP A 301 -48.35 14.83 14.11
C ASP A 301 -48.08 15.05 15.62
N HIS A 302 -46.80 15.17 15.98
CA HIS A 302 -46.36 15.56 17.30
C HIS A 302 -46.21 17.10 17.42
N THR A 303 -47.06 17.85 16.72
CA THR A 303 -46.96 19.32 16.66
C THR A 303 -47.59 20.02 17.86
N ASP A 304 -48.06 19.32 18.90
CA ASP A 304 -48.65 19.95 20.05
C ASP A 304 -48.18 19.39 21.38
N ASP A 305 -47.08 19.87 21.87
CA ASP A 305 -46.85 20.11 23.30
C ASP A 305 -45.81 21.25 23.46
N ALA A 306 -46.16 22.43 23.01
CA ALA A 306 -45.53 23.61 23.52
C ALA A 306 -46.01 23.77 24.98
N PRO A 307 -45.10 23.89 25.98
CA PRO A 307 -45.54 24.17 27.33
C PRO A 307 -46.24 25.51 27.34
N ASP A 308 -47.51 25.48 27.78
CA ASP A 308 -48.33 26.65 28.02
C ASP A 308 -47.56 27.74 28.76
N GLU A 309 -47.70 28.95 28.27
CA GLU A 309 -47.27 30.19 28.91
C GLU A 309 -47.53 30.16 30.40
N VAL A 310 -46.48 30.23 31.21
CA VAL A 310 -46.59 30.64 32.58
C VAL A 310 -46.80 32.17 32.56
N ALA A 311 -48.09 32.57 32.49
CA ALA A 311 -48.52 33.91 32.77
C ALA A 311 -48.46 34.11 34.27
N SER A 312 -47.95 35.28 34.68
CA SER A 312 -47.99 36.02 35.93
C SER A 312 -46.73 35.99 36.74
#